data_48affd36884bcb092aeaa56c7331fb9a
#
_entry.id   48affd36884bcb092aeaa56c7331fb9a
#
_cell.length_a   1.000
_cell.length_b   1.000
_cell.length_c   1.000
_cell.angle_alpha   90.00
_cell.angle_beta   90.00
_cell.angle_gamma   90.00
#
_symmetry.space_group_name_H-M   'P 1'
#
loop_
_entity.id
_entity.type
_entity.pdbx_description
1 polymer ?
#
loop_
_entity_poly.entity_id
_entity_poly.type
_entity_poly.pdbx_seq_one_letter_code
_entity_poly.pdbx_strand_id
1 'polypeptide(L)'
;MKRKIWLRIAALLLAVPSLSGISQTQEPEITVLNPLGQPPAIVRVPMAPRIDNLEGKTIYIVDIGFTDTHQFFMEMQKLLQEKYPQTTWIVRTKIGTYFDNDPDLWNEIKEKGDGMIMGVGH
;
A
#
# COMPACT_ATOMS: atom_id res chain seq x y z
N MET A 1 -49.21 -73.37 -21.47
CA MET A 1 -47.74 -73.04 -21.35
C MET A 1 -47.35 -71.64 -21.86
N LYS A 2 -48.03 -71.05 -22.84
CA LYS A 2 -47.66 -69.74 -23.45
C LYS A 2 -47.88 -68.51 -22.51
N ARG A 3 -48.88 -68.53 -21.62
CA ARG A 3 -49.16 -67.37 -20.70
C ARG A 3 -48.10 -67.14 -19.63
N LYS A 4 -47.40 -68.19 -19.19
CA LYS A 4 -46.34 -68.07 -18.15
C LYS A 4 -45.04 -67.48 -18.70
N ILE A 5 -44.80 -67.61 -19.99
CA ILE A 5 -43.60 -67.06 -20.65
C ILE A 5 -43.74 -65.55 -20.79
N TRP A 6 -44.92 -65.01 -21.13
CA TRP A 6 -45.19 -63.61 -21.25
C TRP A 6 -45.08 -62.85 -19.93
N LEU A 7 -45.54 -63.49 -18.84
CA LEU A 7 -45.38 -62.91 -17.51
C LEU A 7 -43.90 -62.79 -17.06
N ARG A 8 -43.07 -63.73 -17.47
CA ARG A 8 -41.63 -63.68 -17.16
C ARG A 8 -40.85 -62.67 -17.97
N ILE A 9 -41.28 -62.43 -19.17
CA ILE A 9 -40.68 -61.40 -20.03
C ILE A 9 -41.12 -59.97 -19.55
N ALA A 10 -42.36 -59.81 -19.14
CA ALA A 10 -42.81 -58.53 -18.55
C ALA A 10 -42.13 -58.19 -17.23
N ALA A 11 -41.80 -59.22 -16.39
CA ALA A 11 -41.07 -58.98 -15.16
C ALA A 11 -39.57 -58.69 -15.37
N LEU A 12 -38.97 -59.14 -16.48
CA LEU A 12 -37.59 -58.85 -16.80
C LEU A 12 -37.40 -57.45 -17.38
N LEU A 13 -38.41 -56.85 -18.02
CA LEU A 13 -38.39 -55.51 -18.56
C LEU A 13 -38.56 -54.39 -17.49
N LEU A 14 -39.03 -54.74 -16.30
CA LEU A 14 -39.22 -53.81 -15.19
C LEU A 14 -37.99 -53.69 -14.24
N ALA A 15 -36.95 -54.51 -14.52
CA ALA A 15 -35.74 -54.54 -13.68
C ALA A 15 -34.51 -53.90 -14.36
N VAL A 16 -34.73 -52.97 -15.27
CA VAL A 16 -33.63 -52.11 -15.74
C VAL A 16 -33.45 -51.00 -14.72
N PRO A 17 -32.41 -51.05 -13.85
CA PRO A 17 -32.11 -49.91 -13.01
C PRO A 17 -31.73 -48.77 -13.95
N SER A 18 -32.46 -47.68 -13.84
CA SER A 18 -32.12 -46.41 -14.46
C SER A 18 -30.78 -45.94 -13.85
N LEU A 19 -29.68 -46.40 -14.43
CA LEU A 19 -28.38 -45.80 -14.21
C LEU A 19 -28.35 -44.43 -14.94
N SER A 20 -29.24 -43.54 -14.53
CA SER A 20 -29.04 -42.14 -14.80
C SER A 20 -27.99 -41.63 -13.80
N GLY A 21 -26.76 -42.04 -13.98
CA GLY A 21 -25.62 -41.36 -13.40
C GLY A 21 -25.58 -39.95 -13.97
N ILE A 22 -26.28 -39.04 -13.31
CA ILE A 22 -26.03 -37.61 -13.52
C ILE A 22 -24.60 -37.39 -12.99
N SER A 23 -23.62 -37.49 -13.89
CA SER A 23 -22.33 -36.88 -13.64
C SER A 23 -22.56 -35.38 -13.49
N GLN A 24 -22.76 -34.94 -12.27
CA GLN A 24 -22.56 -33.53 -11.97
C GLN A 24 -21.08 -33.26 -12.24
N THR A 25 -20.81 -32.78 -13.44
CA THR A 25 -19.54 -32.07 -13.70
C THR A 25 -19.59 -30.85 -12.77
N GLN A 26 -18.94 -30.96 -11.62
CA GLN A 26 -18.64 -29.79 -10.82
C GLN A 26 -17.85 -28.85 -11.73
N GLU A 27 -18.47 -27.75 -12.15
CA GLU A 27 -17.74 -26.68 -12.79
C GLU A 27 -16.62 -26.26 -11.83
N PRO A 28 -15.39 -26.08 -12.33
CA PRO A 28 -14.29 -25.64 -11.47
C PRO A 28 -14.69 -24.32 -10.83
N GLU A 29 -14.75 -24.28 -9.52
CA GLU A 29 -15.00 -23.06 -8.78
C GLU A 29 -13.88 -22.08 -9.06
N ILE A 30 -14.20 -21.00 -9.76
CA ILE A 30 -13.24 -19.93 -10.03
C ILE A 30 -13.07 -19.12 -8.75
N THR A 31 -12.00 -19.38 -8.02
CA THR A 31 -11.63 -18.58 -6.87
C THR A 31 -10.98 -17.29 -7.36
N VAL A 32 -11.68 -16.19 -7.26
CA VAL A 32 -11.11 -14.86 -7.50
C VAL A 32 -10.40 -14.41 -6.24
N LEU A 33 -9.08 -14.28 -6.32
CA LEU A 33 -8.31 -13.66 -5.24
C LEU A 33 -8.76 -12.20 -5.09
N ASN A 34 -8.96 -11.78 -3.85
CA ASN A 34 -9.32 -10.38 -3.58
C ASN A 34 -8.24 -9.45 -4.15
N PRO A 35 -8.54 -8.62 -5.17
CA PRO A 35 -7.54 -7.76 -5.80
C PRO A 35 -6.97 -6.71 -4.85
N LEU A 36 -7.67 -6.40 -3.76
CA LEU A 36 -7.17 -5.49 -2.72
C LEU A 36 -6.08 -6.12 -1.85
N GLY A 37 -5.94 -7.45 -1.88
CA GLY A 37 -5.03 -8.16 -0.99
C GLY A 37 -5.35 -7.93 0.49
N GLN A 38 -4.56 -8.52 1.35
CA GLN A 38 -4.51 -8.11 2.76
C GLN A 38 -3.23 -7.29 2.93
N PRO A 39 -3.33 -6.00 3.27
CA PRO A 39 -2.13 -5.23 3.54
C PRO A 39 -1.36 -5.89 4.70
N PRO A 40 -0.03 -5.90 4.66
CA PRO A 40 0.77 -6.41 5.76
C PRO A 40 0.41 -5.66 7.05
N ALA A 41 0.51 -6.35 8.18
CA ALA A 41 0.24 -5.72 9.47
C ALA A 41 1.14 -4.49 9.64
N ILE A 42 0.53 -3.32 9.68
CA ILE A 42 1.25 -2.06 9.88
C ILE A 42 1.52 -1.91 11.38
N VAL A 43 2.79 -1.95 11.75
CA VAL A 43 3.20 -1.55 13.09
C VAL A 43 3.01 -0.04 13.19
N ARG A 44 2.00 0.39 13.94
CA ARG A 44 1.75 1.82 14.16
C ARG A 44 2.80 2.36 15.12
N VAL A 45 3.66 3.23 14.61
CA VAL A 45 4.56 4.03 15.43
C VAL A 45 3.80 5.31 15.82
N PRO A 46 3.80 5.72 17.09
CA PRO A 46 3.18 6.97 17.50
C PRO A 46 3.85 8.15 16.78
N MET A 47 3.09 9.20 16.52
CA MET A 47 3.65 10.44 15.97
C MET A 47 4.70 11.01 16.93
N ALA A 48 5.72 11.64 16.38
CA ALA A 48 6.68 12.40 17.15
C ALA A 48 5.98 13.47 18.00
N PRO A 49 6.49 13.78 19.20
CA PRO A 49 5.99 14.89 20.00
C PRO A 49 5.97 16.19 19.19
N ARG A 50 4.95 17.01 19.38
CA ARG A 50 4.88 18.31 18.72
C ARG A 50 5.91 19.25 19.31
N ILE A 51 6.51 20.08 18.46
CA ILE A 51 7.39 21.16 18.88
C ILE A 51 6.51 22.29 19.41
N ASP A 52 6.75 22.72 20.65
CA ASP A 52 5.93 23.77 21.30
C ASP A 52 6.22 25.16 20.72
N ASN A 53 7.48 25.44 20.38
CA ASN A 53 7.91 26.68 19.72
C ASN A 53 9.08 26.40 18.78
N LEU A 54 9.40 27.38 17.94
CA LEU A 54 10.49 27.27 16.94
C LEU A 54 11.78 27.97 17.37
N GLU A 55 11.80 28.66 18.52
CA GLU A 55 12.98 29.38 19.00
C GLU A 55 14.16 28.44 19.29
N GLY A 56 15.30 28.74 18.70
CA GLY A 56 16.53 27.96 18.86
C GLY A 56 16.47 26.59 18.17
N LYS A 57 15.42 26.31 17.39
CA LYS A 57 15.24 25.03 16.68
C LYS A 57 15.91 25.04 15.33
N THR A 58 16.33 23.85 14.90
CA THR A 58 16.85 23.61 13.55
C THR A 58 15.83 22.82 12.74
N ILE A 59 15.32 23.44 11.69
CA ILE A 59 14.33 22.83 10.79
C ILE A 59 14.95 22.60 9.43
N TYR A 60 14.92 21.36 8.97
CA TYR A 60 15.35 20.98 7.64
C TYR A 60 14.21 21.12 6.63
N ILE A 61 14.53 21.67 5.47
CA ILE A 61 13.63 21.74 4.32
C ILE A 61 14.24 20.82 3.25
N VAL A 62 13.59 19.69 3.01
CA VAL A 62 14.09 18.66 2.11
C VAL A 62 13.38 18.74 0.76
N ASP A 63 14.14 19.12 -0.24
CA ASP A 63 13.75 19.10 -1.64
C ASP A 63 13.92 17.69 -2.21
N ILE A 64 12.87 17.12 -2.77
CA ILE A 64 12.88 15.78 -3.39
C ILE A 64 13.25 15.80 -4.88
N GLY A 65 13.65 16.97 -5.43
CA GLY A 65 14.29 17.09 -6.71
C GLY A 65 13.37 17.17 -7.93
N PHE A 66 12.12 17.60 -7.78
CA PHE A 66 11.28 17.92 -8.93
C PHE A 66 11.68 19.28 -9.55
N THR A 67 11.29 19.48 -10.81
CA THR A 67 11.55 20.74 -11.54
C THR A 67 11.04 21.93 -10.74
N ASP A 68 11.86 22.99 -10.65
CA ASP A 68 11.56 24.26 -9.97
C ASP A 68 11.32 24.20 -8.46
N THR A 69 11.32 23.02 -7.83
CA THR A 69 11.10 22.89 -6.38
C THR A 69 12.23 23.49 -5.57
N HIS A 70 13.47 23.41 -6.06
CA HIS A 70 14.62 24.00 -5.36
C HIS A 70 14.46 25.50 -5.17
N GLN A 71 14.07 26.22 -6.22
CA GLN A 71 13.85 27.66 -6.14
C GLN A 71 12.71 28.03 -5.19
N PHE A 72 11.63 27.26 -5.24
CA PHE A 72 10.52 27.40 -4.29
C PHE A 72 10.99 27.25 -2.84
N PHE A 73 11.80 26.26 -2.54
CA PHE A 73 12.29 26.04 -1.17
C PHE A 73 13.29 27.09 -0.73
N MET A 74 14.10 27.64 -1.64
CA MET A 74 15.00 28.74 -1.31
C MET A 74 14.22 30.01 -0.94
N GLU A 75 13.17 30.36 -1.68
CA GLU A 75 12.31 31.49 -1.33
C GLU A 75 11.52 31.23 -0.04
N MET A 76 11.02 30.02 0.15
CA MET A 76 10.35 29.64 1.40
C MET A 76 11.28 29.75 2.60
N GLN A 77 12.53 29.30 2.48
CA GLN A 77 13.55 29.44 3.54
C GLN A 77 13.74 30.90 3.91
N LYS A 78 13.89 31.80 2.92
CA LYS A 78 14.07 33.22 3.13
C LYS A 78 12.89 33.84 3.89
N LEU A 79 11.66 33.58 3.46
CA LEU A 79 10.45 34.06 4.11
C LEU A 79 10.31 33.53 5.54
N LEU A 80 10.66 32.26 5.76
CA LEU A 80 10.63 31.65 7.09
C LEU A 80 11.71 32.24 8.01
N GLN A 81 12.91 32.52 7.47
CA GLN A 81 13.98 33.17 8.22
C GLN A 81 13.61 34.62 8.63
N GLU A 82 12.92 35.36 7.77
CA GLU A 82 12.39 36.69 8.09
C GLU A 82 11.33 36.63 9.18
N LYS A 83 10.44 35.63 9.10
CA LYS A 83 9.31 35.48 10.03
C LYS A 83 9.73 34.89 11.37
N TYR A 84 10.70 33.98 11.38
CA TYR A 84 11.19 33.25 12.55
C TYR A 84 12.73 33.37 12.62
N PRO A 85 13.27 34.53 12.97
CA PRO A 85 14.72 34.81 12.90
C PRO A 85 15.54 33.99 13.89
N GLN A 86 14.93 33.49 14.96
CA GLN A 86 15.60 32.65 15.97
C GLN A 86 15.61 31.15 15.63
N THR A 87 15.06 30.76 14.48
CA THR A 87 15.03 29.39 13.99
C THR A 87 16.07 29.24 12.90
N THR A 88 16.82 28.15 12.94
CA THR A 88 17.76 27.78 11.87
C THR A 88 17.02 26.98 10.80
N TRP A 89 17.02 27.50 9.57
CA TRP A 89 16.39 26.86 8.41
C TRP A 89 17.46 26.34 7.47
N ILE A 90 17.46 25.03 7.17
CA ILE A 90 18.47 24.37 6.34
C ILE A 90 17.77 23.69 5.17
N VAL A 91 18.06 24.16 3.94
CA VAL A 91 17.60 23.48 2.73
C VAL A 91 18.60 22.38 2.35
N ARG A 92 18.10 21.21 2.03
CA ARG A 92 18.85 20.07 1.50
C ARG A 92 18.09 19.46 0.34
N THR A 93 18.81 19.07 -0.70
CA THR A 93 18.23 18.28 -1.79
C THR A 93 18.57 16.81 -1.55
N LYS A 94 17.54 15.97 -1.57
CA LYS A 94 17.67 14.53 -1.43
C LYS A 94 18.35 13.94 -2.67
N ILE A 95 19.24 12.98 -2.49
CA ILE A 95 19.91 12.26 -3.57
C ILE A 95 18.93 11.26 -4.21
N GLY A 96 19.01 11.11 -5.54
CA GLY A 96 18.19 10.18 -6.30
C GLY A 96 16.74 10.63 -6.47
N THR A 97 15.86 9.70 -6.78
CA THR A 97 14.43 9.94 -6.95
C THR A 97 13.70 9.93 -5.61
N TYR A 98 12.42 10.28 -5.61
CA TYR A 98 11.59 10.24 -4.39
C TYR A 98 11.43 8.83 -3.79
N PHE A 99 11.70 7.76 -4.55
CA PHE A 99 11.71 6.37 -4.07
C PHE A 99 13.04 5.94 -3.45
N ASP A 100 14.13 6.62 -3.79
CA ASP A 100 15.46 6.23 -3.33
C ASP A 100 15.66 6.59 -1.85
N ASN A 101 16.43 5.79 -1.16
CA ASN A 101 16.81 6.08 0.22
C ASN A 101 18.08 6.94 0.24
N ASP A 102 18.13 7.92 1.12
CA ASP A 102 19.28 8.80 1.35
C ASP A 102 19.69 8.72 2.84
N PRO A 103 20.40 7.65 3.22
CA PRO A 103 20.72 7.40 4.62
C PRO A 103 21.59 8.49 5.24
N ASP A 104 22.46 9.14 4.45
CA ASP A 104 23.35 10.19 4.95
C ASP A 104 22.56 11.45 5.32
N LEU A 105 21.61 11.83 4.47
CA LEU A 105 20.69 12.93 4.77
C LEU A 105 19.83 12.64 6.00
N TRP A 106 19.28 11.42 6.10
CA TRP A 106 18.44 11.06 7.24
C TRP A 106 19.23 11.04 8.56
N ASN A 107 20.48 10.61 8.53
CA ASN A 107 21.37 10.64 9.70
C ASN A 107 21.71 12.08 10.08
N GLU A 108 22.03 12.94 9.10
CA GLU A 108 22.26 14.36 9.37
C GLU A 108 21.05 15.02 10.05
N ILE A 109 19.86 14.80 9.49
CA ILE A 109 18.62 15.38 10.05
C ILE A 109 18.33 14.83 11.45
N LYS A 110 18.53 13.55 11.67
CA LYS A 110 18.32 12.91 12.97
C LYS A 110 19.26 13.43 14.06
N GLU A 111 20.50 13.75 13.68
CA GLU A 111 21.52 14.24 14.62
C GLU A 111 21.40 15.73 14.93
N LYS A 112 20.98 16.54 13.94
CA LYS A 112 21.09 17.99 14.00
C LYS A 112 19.74 18.72 13.90
N GLY A 113 18.68 18.02 13.46
CA GLY A 113 17.38 18.61 13.23
C GLY A 113 16.40 18.37 14.38
N ASP A 114 15.62 19.39 14.69
CA ASP A 114 14.47 19.27 15.58
C ASP A 114 13.19 18.96 14.81
N GLY A 115 13.17 19.23 13.51
CA GLY A 115 12.04 18.97 12.64
C GLY A 115 12.42 19.02 11.17
N MET A 116 11.49 18.54 10.32
CA MET A 116 11.71 18.46 8.88
C MET A 116 10.41 18.80 8.12
N ILE A 117 10.55 19.56 7.05
CA ILE A 117 9.54 19.77 6.00
C ILE A 117 10.07 19.09 4.75
N MET A 118 9.33 18.18 4.16
CA MET A 118 9.74 17.50 2.92
C MET A 118 8.66 17.68 1.86
N GLY A 119 9.03 17.95 0.65
CA GLY A 119 8.13 18.16 -0.50
C GLY A 119 8.94 18.52 -1.76
N VAL A 120 8.31 18.91 -2.82
CA VAL A 120 6.89 18.90 -3.11
C VAL A 120 6.58 17.63 -3.89
N GLY A 121 5.55 16.91 -3.51
CA GLY A 121 5.05 15.78 -4.29
C GLY A 121 3.96 16.22 -5.28
N HIS A 122 3.57 15.33 -6.20
CA HIS A 122 2.44 15.50 -7.10
C HIS A 122 1.48 14.34 -7.03
#